data_a79ff7f85957acbbd8868665b0376e63
#
_entry.id   a79ff7f85957acbbd8868665b0376e63
#
_cell.length_a   1.000
_cell.length_b   1.000
_cell.length_c   1.000
_cell.angle_alpha   90.00
_cell.angle_beta   90.00
_cell.angle_gamma   90.00
#
_symmetry.space_group_name_H-M   'P 1'
#
loop_
_entity.id
_entity.type
_entity.pdbx_description
1 polymer ?
#
loop_
_entity_poly.entity_id
_entity_poly.type
_entity_poly.pdbx_seq_one_letter_code
_entity_poly.pdbx_strand_id
1 'polypeptide(L)'
;LLLTACCLLFTADSLAQESERGKAETWGSLEVTIVDHDTGKATPARCYLTDPTNQSWSPVGAINYVKPPERNFVTTGEFKIALPPRVYKLVVERGPEYRAVMREIKIESGESREEKIELERWINMNARGWYSGDVHNHRDLADMDQLLLAEDLNLAPTLTEWVWEDAHISRAPRVAPGASPAGAPMDR
;
A
#
# COMPACT_ATOMS: atom_id res chain seq x y z
N LEU A 1 -8.97 67.80 -2.42
CA LEU A 1 -10.03 66.77 -2.76
C LEU A 1 -9.48 65.60 -3.56
N LEU A 2 -8.41 64.95 -3.08
CA LEU A 2 -7.78 63.81 -3.78
C LEU A 2 -7.16 62.76 -2.82
N LEU A 3 -7.65 62.68 -1.58
CA LEU A 3 -7.04 61.75 -0.58
C LEU A 3 -8.03 60.70 -0.01
N THR A 4 -9.26 60.59 -0.53
CA THR A 4 -10.26 59.68 0.01
C THR A 4 -10.58 58.47 -0.90
N ALA A 5 -9.99 58.38 -2.09
CA ALA A 5 -10.26 57.24 -3.02
C ALA A 5 -9.29 56.07 -2.89
N CYS A 6 -8.16 56.21 -2.18
CA CYS A 6 -7.14 55.15 -2.11
C CYS A 6 -7.35 54.11 -0.98
N CYS A 7 -8.16 54.42 0.04
CA CYS A 7 -8.40 53.51 1.18
C CYS A 7 -9.48 52.45 0.94
N LEU A 8 -10.34 52.59 -0.08
CA LEU A 8 -11.41 51.63 -0.34
C LEU A 8 -11.02 50.46 -1.22
N LEU A 9 -9.89 50.52 -1.96
CA LEU A 9 -9.41 49.42 -2.80
C LEU A 9 -8.61 48.37 -2.00
N PHE A 10 -8.02 48.73 -0.86
CA PHE A 10 -7.26 47.77 -0.03
C PHE A 10 -8.13 46.90 0.86
N THR A 11 -9.39 47.24 1.08
CA THR A 11 -10.28 46.46 1.97
C THR A 11 -10.99 45.31 1.24
N ALA A 12 -11.23 45.44 -0.06
CA ALA A 12 -11.91 44.42 -0.86
C ALA A 12 -10.99 43.19 -1.11
N ASP A 13 -9.73 43.41 -1.40
CA ASP A 13 -8.75 42.32 -1.59
C ASP A 13 -8.43 41.58 -0.28
N SER A 14 -8.41 42.29 0.85
CA SER A 14 -8.16 41.67 2.16
C SER A 14 -9.32 40.79 2.60
N LEU A 15 -10.56 41.17 2.33
CA LEU A 15 -11.76 40.38 2.65
C LEU A 15 -11.92 39.18 1.71
N ALA A 16 -11.50 39.26 0.46
CA ALA A 16 -11.47 38.18 -0.47
C ALA A 16 -10.42 37.11 -0.08
N GLN A 17 -9.23 37.53 0.34
CA GLN A 17 -8.18 36.65 0.83
C GLN A 17 -8.50 35.99 2.18
N GLU A 18 -9.25 36.66 3.06
CA GLU A 18 -9.71 36.08 4.32
C GLU A 18 -10.84 35.05 4.10
N SER A 19 -11.68 35.22 3.08
CA SER A 19 -12.73 34.26 2.69
C SER A 19 -12.16 32.98 2.10
N GLU A 20 -10.98 33.00 1.47
CA GLU A 20 -10.34 31.78 0.95
C GLU A 20 -9.56 31.01 2.03
N ARG A 21 -9.11 31.66 3.09
CA ARG A 21 -8.43 30.98 4.21
C ARG A 21 -9.32 30.17 5.11
N GLY A 22 -10.63 30.24 4.97
CA GLY A 22 -11.61 29.60 5.86
C GLY A 22 -12.29 28.34 5.33
N LYS A 23 -12.04 27.91 4.11
CA LYS A 23 -12.57 26.62 3.64
C LYS A 23 -11.67 25.52 4.19
N ALA A 24 -12.12 24.85 5.25
CA ALA A 24 -11.52 23.58 5.67
C ALA A 24 -11.46 22.68 4.46
N GLU A 25 -10.25 22.23 4.08
CA GLU A 25 -10.05 21.28 2.99
C GLU A 25 -10.87 20.02 3.27
N THR A 26 -11.88 19.76 2.44
CA THR A 26 -12.67 18.54 2.53
C THR A 26 -11.83 17.42 1.90
N TRP A 27 -11.57 16.38 2.65
CA TRP A 27 -10.83 15.23 2.13
C TRP A 27 -11.62 14.58 1.00
N GLY A 28 -10.93 14.17 -0.04
CA GLY A 28 -11.46 13.31 -1.07
C GLY A 28 -11.26 11.84 -0.71
N SER A 29 -11.65 10.94 -1.61
CA SER A 29 -11.42 9.52 -1.49
C SER A 29 -10.82 8.95 -2.77
N LEU A 30 -9.93 7.97 -2.61
CA LEU A 30 -9.38 7.17 -3.70
C LEU A 30 -9.84 5.73 -3.51
N GLU A 31 -10.44 5.16 -4.57
CA GLU A 31 -10.81 3.76 -4.66
C GLU A 31 -10.02 3.12 -5.80
N VAL A 32 -9.28 2.05 -5.51
CA VAL A 32 -8.40 1.39 -6.47
C VAL A 32 -8.80 -0.07 -6.60
N THR A 33 -8.94 -0.52 -7.84
CA THR A 33 -9.08 -1.93 -8.19
C THR A 33 -7.84 -2.38 -8.96
N ILE A 34 -7.19 -3.45 -8.49
CA ILE A 34 -5.99 -4.02 -9.09
C ILE A 34 -6.37 -5.38 -9.69
N VAL A 35 -6.11 -5.54 -10.97
CA VAL A 35 -6.44 -6.78 -11.68
C VAL A 35 -5.22 -7.34 -12.41
N ASP A 36 -5.21 -8.64 -12.54
CA ASP A 36 -4.29 -9.33 -13.45
C ASP A 36 -4.74 -9.06 -14.90
N HIS A 37 -3.81 -8.62 -15.73
CA HIS A 37 -4.10 -8.20 -17.12
C HIS A 37 -4.72 -9.31 -17.96
N ASP A 38 -4.22 -10.54 -17.84
CA ASP A 38 -4.61 -11.64 -18.71
C ASP A 38 -5.97 -12.23 -18.32
N THR A 39 -6.27 -12.25 -17.00
CA THR A 39 -7.49 -12.88 -16.49
C THR A 39 -8.59 -11.88 -16.15
N GLY A 40 -8.26 -10.60 -15.98
CA GLY A 40 -9.18 -9.56 -15.53
C GLY A 40 -9.64 -9.72 -14.08
N LYS A 41 -9.11 -10.69 -13.33
CA LYS A 41 -9.49 -10.95 -11.95
C LYS A 41 -8.74 -10.05 -10.98
N ALA A 42 -9.42 -9.65 -9.89
CA ALA A 42 -8.78 -8.96 -8.79
C ALA A 42 -7.57 -9.76 -8.29
N THR A 43 -6.46 -9.09 -8.08
CA THR A 43 -5.20 -9.75 -7.71
C THR A 43 -4.51 -9.02 -6.56
N PRO A 44 -4.09 -9.76 -5.51
CA PRO A 44 -3.33 -9.18 -4.41
C PRO A 44 -2.04 -8.53 -4.90
N ALA A 45 -1.68 -7.42 -4.27
CA ALA A 45 -0.49 -6.66 -4.65
C ALA A 45 0.06 -5.85 -3.47
N ARG A 46 1.32 -5.46 -3.57
CA ARG A 46 1.98 -4.50 -2.70
C ARG A 46 1.86 -3.10 -3.29
N CYS A 47 1.50 -2.14 -2.46
CA CYS A 47 1.25 -0.77 -2.85
C CYS A 47 2.10 0.21 -2.05
N TYR A 48 2.60 1.24 -2.72
CA TYR A 48 3.23 2.41 -2.13
C TYR A 48 2.43 3.63 -2.56
N LEU A 49 1.85 4.33 -1.61
CA LEU A 49 1.10 5.55 -1.86
C LEU A 49 1.77 6.70 -1.09
N THR A 50 2.33 7.64 -1.82
CA THR A 50 3.10 8.76 -1.24
C THR A 50 2.62 10.09 -1.77
N ASP A 51 2.67 11.12 -0.92
CA ASP A 51 2.45 12.49 -1.32
C ASP A 51 3.78 13.19 -1.71
N PRO A 52 3.75 14.44 -2.22
CA PRO A 52 4.96 15.17 -2.62
C PRO A 52 5.97 15.42 -1.50
N THR A 53 5.56 15.30 -0.24
CA THR A 53 6.44 15.42 0.92
C THR A 53 7.09 14.10 1.33
N ASN A 54 6.88 13.02 0.54
CA ASN A 54 7.25 11.63 0.85
C ASN A 54 6.53 11.05 2.09
N GLN A 55 5.43 11.66 2.50
CA GLN A 55 4.56 11.04 3.49
C GLN A 55 3.84 9.85 2.84
N SER A 56 3.92 8.69 3.50
CA SER A 56 3.24 7.48 3.05
C SER A 56 1.84 7.40 3.63
N TRP A 57 0.93 6.88 2.83
CA TRP A 57 -0.48 6.72 3.15
C TRP A 57 -0.88 5.26 2.97
N SER A 58 -1.72 4.75 3.85
CA SER A 58 -2.24 3.38 3.77
C SER A 58 -3.68 3.30 4.25
N PRO A 59 -4.50 2.39 3.68
CA PRO A 59 -5.86 2.15 4.15
C PRO A 59 -5.87 1.64 5.60
N VAL A 60 -6.96 1.95 6.31
CA VAL A 60 -7.16 1.43 7.67
C VAL A 60 -7.30 -0.10 7.61
N GLY A 61 -6.58 -0.79 8.47
CA GLY A 61 -6.63 -2.25 8.56
C GLY A 61 -5.83 -3.01 7.50
N ALA A 62 -5.15 -2.32 6.56
CA ALA A 62 -4.25 -2.98 5.63
C ALA A 62 -3.02 -3.54 6.35
N ILE A 63 -2.49 -4.66 5.85
CA ILE A 63 -1.19 -5.19 6.28
C ILE A 63 -0.12 -4.21 5.84
N ASN A 64 0.54 -3.57 6.80
CA ASN A 64 1.52 -2.52 6.56
C ASN A 64 2.93 -2.97 6.86
N TYR A 65 3.88 -2.42 6.09
CA TYR A 65 5.28 -2.41 6.45
C TYR A 65 5.76 -0.96 6.61
N VAL A 66 6.11 -0.59 7.83
CA VAL A 66 6.46 0.78 8.21
C VAL A 66 7.86 0.81 8.81
N LYS A 67 8.86 0.50 8.00
CA LYS A 67 10.26 0.64 8.39
C LYS A 67 10.97 1.56 7.40
N PRO A 68 11.46 2.74 7.82
CA PRO A 68 12.19 3.62 6.92
C PRO A 68 13.40 2.90 6.29
N PRO A 69 13.68 3.11 4.99
CA PRO A 69 12.99 4.02 4.08
C PRO A 69 11.70 3.46 3.47
N GLU A 70 11.42 2.18 3.61
CA GLU A 70 10.28 1.53 2.96
C GLU A 70 9.02 1.66 3.79
N ARG A 71 7.94 2.06 3.13
CA ARG A 71 6.60 2.11 3.71
C ARG A 71 5.62 1.67 2.65
N ASN A 72 5.07 0.49 2.81
CA ASN A 72 4.11 -0.09 1.90
C ASN A 72 2.95 -0.74 2.65
N PHE A 73 1.91 -1.07 1.91
CA PHE A 73 0.81 -1.90 2.39
C PHE A 73 0.46 -2.94 1.35
N VAL A 74 -0.21 -3.99 1.79
CA VAL A 74 -0.67 -5.07 0.94
C VAL A 74 -2.19 -5.05 0.87
N THR A 75 -2.72 -5.32 -0.32
CA THR A 75 -4.17 -5.40 -0.60
C THR A 75 -4.51 -6.73 -1.27
N THR A 76 -5.77 -7.14 -1.14
CA THR A 76 -6.33 -8.33 -1.79
C THR A 76 -6.73 -8.10 -3.26
N GLY A 77 -6.48 -6.89 -3.78
CA GLY A 77 -6.82 -6.50 -5.15
C GLY A 77 -7.68 -5.25 -5.20
N GLU A 78 -8.11 -4.73 -4.05
CA GLU A 78 -8.86 -3.48 -3.96
C GLU A 78 -8.59 -2.77 -2.65
N PHE A 79 -8.68 -1.45 -2.67
CA PHE A 79 -8.63 -0.65 -1.45
C PHE A 79 -9.34 0.70 -1.64
N LYS A 80 -9.75 1.27 -0.51
CA LYS A 80 -10.32 2.62 -0.43
C LYS A 80 -9.65 3.40 0.68
N ILE A 81 -9.30 4.66 0.40
CA ILE A 81 -8.63 5.53 1.36
C ILE A 81 -9.13 6.97 1.22
N ALA A 82 -9.34 7.63 2.37
CA ALA A 82 -9.57 9.08 2.41
C ALA A 82 -8.22 9.81 2.37
N LEU A 83 -8.13 10.86 1.55
CA LEU A 83 -6.90 11.60 1.29
C LEU A 83 -7.16 13.11 1.25
N PRO A 84 -6.25 13.94 1.80
CA PRO A 84 -6.26 15.38 1.55
C PRO A 84 -6.16 15.71 0.05
N PRO A 85 -6.73 16.83 -0.41
CA PRO A 85 -6.60 17.26 -1.81
C PRO A 85 -5.14 17.57 -2.15
N ARG A 86 -4.52 16.71 -2.96
CA ARG A 86 -3.16 16.89 -3.51
C ARG A 86 -2.87 15.83 -4.57
N VAL A 87 -1.67 15.87 -5.13
CA VAL A 87 -1.18 14.86 -6.06
C VAL A 87 -0.48 13.75 -5.29
N TYR A 88 -0.78 12.50 -5.63
CA TYR A 88 -0.19 11.31 -5.03
C TYR A 88 0.52 10.48 -6.08
N LYS A 89 1.59 9.81 -5.67
CA LYS A 89 2.26 8.78 -6.45
C LYS A 89 1.84 7.42 -5.90
N LEU A 90 1.18 6.63 -6.73
CA LEU A 90 0.86 5.23 -6.44
C LEU A 90 1.81 4.33 -7.24
N VAL A 91 2.50 3.42 -6.56
CA VAL A 91 3.25 2.33 -7.18
C VAL A 91 2.61 1.02 -6.74
N VAL A 92 2.35 0.12 -7.69
CA VAL A 92 1.75 -1.19 -7.45
C VAL A 92 2.67 -2.26 -8.01
N GLU A 93 3.02 -3.24 -7.18
CA GLU A 93 3.93 -4.33 -7.49
C GLU A 93 3.33 -5.68 -7.08
N ARG A 94 3.71 -6.73 -7.81
CA ARG A 94 3.35 -8.11 -7.48
C ARG A 94 4.50 -9.04 -7.85
N GLY A 95 5.41 -9.27 -6.92
CA GLY A 95 6.58 -10.11 -7.14
C GLY A 95 7.40 -9.76 -8.38
N PRO A 96 8.48 -10.50 -8.64
CA PRO A 96 9.43 -10.18 -9.71
C PRO A 96 8.92 -10.55 -11.11
N GLU A 97 7.87 -11.35 -11.24
CA GLU A 97 7.33 -11.81 -12.53
C GLU A 97 6.31 -10.85 -13.14
N TYR A 98 5.90 -9.82 -12.41
CA TYR A 98 4.98 -8.79 -12.89
C TYR A 98 5.71 -7.45 -13.10
N ARG A 99 5.22 -6.69 -14.07
CA ARG A 99 5.68 -5.32 -14.29
C ARG A 99 5.05 -4.41 -13.25
N ALA A 100 5.87 -3.66 -12.54
CA ALA A 100 5.39 -2.63 -11.62
C ALA A 100 4.65 -1.53 -12.39
N VAL A 101 3.55 -1.05 -11.85
CA VAL A 101 2.77 0.06 -12.41
C VAL A 101 2.89 1.27 -11.51
N MET A 102 3.20 2.42 -12.13
CA MET A 102 3.24 3.71 -11.44
C MET A 102 2.16 4.62 -12.01
N ARG A 103 1.44 5.32 -11.11
CA ARG A 103 0.43 6.34 -11.45
C ARG A 103 0.63 7.59 -10.61
N GLU A 104 0.43 8.72 -11.23
CA GLU A 104 0.24 9.99 -10.56
C GLU A 104 -1.28 10.27 -10.50
N ILE A 105 -1.79 10.50 -9.30
CA ILE A 105 -3.23 10.59 -9.03
C ILE A 105 -3.47 11.91 -8.30
N LYS A 106 -4.24 12.79 -8.92
CA LYS A 106 -4.70 14.04 -8.30
C LYS A 106 -6.03 13.80 -7.60
N ILE A 107 -6.11 14.17 -6.33
CA ILE A 107 -7.34 14.17 -5.53
C ILE A 107 -7.78 15.61 -5.33
N GLU A 108 -8.99 15.93 -5.74
CA GLU A 108 -9.63 17.21 -5.50
C GLU A 108 -10.43 17.20 -4.20
N SER A 109 -10.75 18.41 -3.69
CA SER A 109 -11.52 18.56 -2.45
C SER A 109 -12.92 17.92 -2.58
N GLY A 110 -13.22 16.93 -1.74
CA GLY A 110 -14.51 16.21 -1.72
C GLY A 110 -14.74 15.25 -2.89
N GLU A 111 -13.74 15.05 -3.75
CA GLU A 111 -13.80 14.13 -4.89
C GLU A 111 -13.80 12.67 -4.44
N SER A 112 -14.57 11.81 -5.13
CA SER A 112 -14.41 10.36 -5.11
C SER A 112 -13.75 9.93 -6.41
N ARG A 113 -12.48 9.53 -6.34
CA ARG A 113 -11.68 9.11 -7.48
C ARG A 113 -11.58 7.60 -7.53
N GLU A 114 -11.86 7.03 -8.70
CA GLU A 114 -11.70 5.60 -8.98
C GLU A 114 -10.53 5.39 -9.94
N GLU A 115 -9.70 4.39 -9.65
CA GLU A 115 -8.57 3.98 -10.49
C GLU A 115 -8.56 2.47 -10.68
N LYS A 116 -8.34 2.03 -11.91
CA LYS A 116 -8.10 0.63 -12.25
C LYS A 116 -6.65 0.43 -12.64
N ILE A 117 -5.97 -0.50 -11.96
CA ILE A 117 -4.58 -0.87 -12.22
C ILE A 117 -4.56 -2.28 -12.80
N GLU A 118 -3.93 -2.44 -13.96
CA GLU A 118 -3.74 -3.74 -14.58
C GLU A 118 -2.28 -4.14 -14.46
N LEU A 119 -2.01 -5.28 -13.83
CA LEU A 119 -0.68 -5.85 -13.66
C LEU A 119 -0.42 -6.89 -14.73
N GLU A 120 0.58 -6.66 -15.58
CA GLU A 120 1.01 -7.56 -16.63
C GLU A 120 2.10 -8.50 -16.12
N ARG A 121 1.87 -9.83 -16.25
CA ARG A 121 2.91 -10.83 -16.01
C ARG A 121 3.80 -10.92 -17.27
N TRP A 122 5.08 -10.63 -17.14
CA TRP A 122 6.02 -10.68 -18.26
C TRP A 122 6.70 -12.04 -18.44
N ILE A 123 6.69 -12.88 -17.40
CA ILE A 123 7.19 -14.26 -17.43
C ILE A 123 6.40 -15.10 -16.43
N ASN A 124 6.21 -16.39 -16.76
CA ASN A 124 5.63 -17.38 -15.85
C ASN A 124 6.63 -18.51 -15.64
N MET A 125 7.41 -18.42 -14.55
CA MET A 125 8.41 -19.43 -14.21
C MET A 125 7.80 -20.71 -13.66
N ASN A 126 6.63 -20.63 -13.01
CA ASN A 126 5.91 -21.80 -12.53
C ASN A 126 5.52 -22.74 -13.68
N ALA A 127 5.12 -22.20 -14.82
CA ALA A 127 4.83 -22.97 -16.02
C ALA A 127 6.06 -23.71 -16.60
N ARG A 128 7.27 -23.31 -16.15
CA ARG A 128 8.55 -23.90 -16.51
C ARG A 128 9.11 -24.84 -15.43
N GLY A 129 8.33 -25.09 -14.36
CA GLY A 129 8.73 -25.94 -13.24
C GLY A 129 9.61 -25.29 -12.19
N TRP A 130 9.69 -23.94 -12.16
CA TRP A 130 10.43 -23.19 -11.15
C TRP A 130 9.47 -22.55 -10.17
N TYR A 131 9.81 -22.61 -8.89
CA TYR A 131 8.98 -22.08 -7.82
C TYR A 131 9.75 -21.07 -6.99
N SER A 132 9.10 -19.94 -6.69
CA SER A 132 9.66 -18.87 -5.87
C SER A 132 9.37 -19.10 -4.39
N GLY A 133 10.26 -18.66 -3.52
CA GLY A 133 10.04 -18.74 -2.07
C GLY A 133 10.87 -17.76 -1.28
N ASP A 134 10.34 -17.37 -0.11
CA ASP A 134 11.06 -16.64 0.91
C ASP A 134 11.33 -17.57 2.09
N VAL A 135 12.59 -17.88 2.33
CA VAL A 135 13.02 -18.81 3.39
C VAL A 135 13.43 -18.09 4.68
N HIS A 136 13.30 -16.77 4.72
CA HIS A 136 13.68 -15.97 5.88
C HIS A 136 12.70 -14.79 6.07
N ASN A 137 11.57 -15.04 6.68
CA ASN A 137 10.58 -14.03 6.98
C ASN A 137 10.28 -13.95 8.49
N HIS A 138 9.83 -12.77 8.91
CA HIS A 138 9.53 -12.43 10.32
C HIS A 138 8.15 -11.79 10.43
N ARG A 139 7.22 -12.25 9.62
CA ARG A 139 5.85 -11.74 9.59
C ARG A 139 4.95 -12.59 10.47
N ASP A 140 3.87 -11.97 10.94
CA ASP A 140 2.84 -12.69 11.66
C ASP A 140 2.22 -13.75 10.76
N LEU A 141 2.00 -14.94 11.33
CA LEU A 141 1.46 -16.07 10.59
C LEU A 141 0.08 -15.76 9.98
N ALA A 142 -0.71 -14.94 10.67
CA ALA A 142 -2.03 -14.51 10.19
C ALA A 142 -1.98 -13.67 8.90
N ASP A 143 -0.86 -13.01 8.62
CA ASP A 143 -0.66 -12.16 7.44
C ASP A 143 -0.10 -12.94 6.25
N MET A 144 0.45 -14.13 6.47
CA MET A 144 1.29 -14.82 5.48
C MET A 144 0.56 -15.17 4.19
N ASP A 145 -0.70 -15.60 4.26
CA ASP A 145 -1.47 -15.96 3.06
C ASP A 145 -1.59 -14.77 2.11
N GLN A 146 -1.93 -13.60 2.64
CA GLN A 146 -2.06 -12.39 1.83
C GLN A 146 -0.72 -11.89 1.33
N LEU A 147 0.33 -11.98 2.16
CA LEU A 147 1.68 -11.58 1.77
C LEU A 147 2.22 -12.46 0.65
N LEU A 148 2.09 -13.78 0.74
CA LEU A 148 2.51 -14.71 -0.32
C LEU A 148 1.82 -14.42 -1.65
N LEU A 149 0.51 -14.20 -1.61
CA LEU A 149 -0.27 -13.90 -2.81
C LEU A 149 0.12 -12.55 -3.43
N ALA A 150 0.41 -11.53 -2.60
CA ALA A 150 0.81 -10.21 -3.08
C ALA A 150 2.22 -10.18 -3.66
N GLU A 151 3.12 -11.05 -3.18
CA GLU A 151 4.49 -11.20 -3.68
C GLU A 151 4.60 -12.28 -4.78
N ASP A 152 3.50 -12.94 -5.13
CA ASP A 152 3.46 -14.07 -6.07
C ASP A 152 4.42 -15.21 -5.70
N LEU A 153 4.58 -15.45 -4.39
CA LEU A 153 5.43 -16.51 -3.87
C LEU A 153 4.69 -17.85 -3.79
N ASN A 154 5.42 -18.91 -4.00
CA ASN A 154 4.92 -20.29 -3.89
C ASN A 154 5.11 -20.87 -2.49
N LEU A 155 6.14 -20.41 -1.77
CA LEU A 155 6.57 -20.98 -0.51
C LEU A 155 7.11 -19.88 0.41
N ALA A 156 6.71 -19.90 1.69
CA ALA A 156 7.35 -19.11 2.74
C ALA A 156 7.28 -19.86 4.07
N PRO A 157 8.26 -20.73 4.39
CA PRO A 157 8.34 -21.32 5.71
C PRO A 157 8.51 -20.22 6.75
N THR A 158 7.53 -20.09 7.63
CA THR A 158 7.49 -19.02 8.63
C THR A 158 7.87 -19.58 9.98
N LEU A 159 8.92 -19.00 10.57
CA LEU A 159 9.33 -19.33 11.93
C LEU A 159 8.37 -18.65 12.91
N THR A 160 7.75 -19.45 13.78
CA THR A 160 6.75 -18.97 14.75
C THR A 160 7.36 -18.57 16.08
N GLU A 161 8.67 -18.75 16.25
CA GLU A 161 9.37 -18.38 17.47
C GLU A 161 10.76 -17.79 17.18
N TRP A 162 11.10 -16.71 17.88
CA TRP A 162 12.41 -16.08 17.85
C TRP A 162 13.26 -16.51 19.02
N VAL A 163 14.49 -16.83 18.72
CA VAL A 163 15.49 -17.02 19.73
C VAL A 163 16.56 -15.95 19.57
N TRP A 164 16.56 -14.99 20.47
CA TRP A 164 17.50 -13.86 20.49
C TRP A 164 18.82 -14.19 21.19
N GLU A 165 18.83 -15.25 21.98
CA GLU A 165 19.98 -15.65 22.73
C GLU A 165 20.60 -16.86 22.02
N ASP A 166 21.91 -16.79 21.75
CA ASP A 166 22.78 -17.93 21.41
C ASP A 166 22.98 -18.83 22.66
N ALA A 167 21.99 -18.87 23.53
CA ALA A 167 21.89 -19.86 24.55
C ALA A 167 21.74 -21.19 23.82
N HIS A 168 22.63 -22.10 23.99
CA HIS A 168 22.55 -23.50 23.61
C HIS A 168 21.20 -24.05 24.02
N ILE A 169 20.24 -23.96 23.10
CA ILE A 169 18.83 -24.01 23.44
C ILE A 169 18.46 -25.44 23.68
N SER A 170 18.38 -25.76 24.93
CA SER A 170 17.73 -26.96 25.42
C SER A 170 16.18 -26.86 25.47
N ARG A 171 15.60 -25.76 24.95
CA ARG A 171 14.15 -25.56 24.95
C ARG A 171 13.58 -25.89 23.56
N ALA A 172 12.69 -26.86 23.51
CA ALA A 172 11.90 -27.08 22.32
C ALA A 172 11.14 -25.81 21.94
N PRO A 173 11.08 -25.45 20.64
CA PRO A 173 10.30 -24.32 20.16
C PRO A 173 8.86 -24.43 20.66
N ARG A 174 8.31 -23.34 21.17
CA ARG A 174 6.87 -23.28 21.48
C ARG A 174 6.15 -22.93 20.20
N VAL A 175 5.48 -23.90 19.63
CA VAL A 175 4.59 -23.65 18.50
C VAL A 175 3.37 -22.90 19.03
N ALA A 176 3.06 -21.74 18.45
CA ALA A 176 1.87 -20.99 18.81
C ALA A 176 0.61 -21.85 18.54
N PRO A 177 -0.42 -21.79 19.39
CA PRO A 177 -1.67 -22.51 19.12
C PRO A 177 -2.23 -22.06 17.76
N GLY A 178 -2.49 -23.04 16.88
CA GLY A 178 -3.01 -22.79 15.53
C GLY A 178 -1.96 -22.60 14.44
N ALA A 179 -0.66 -22.63 14.76
CA ALA A 179 0.38 -22.61 13.74
C ALA A 179 0.39 -23.93 12.96
N SER A 180 0.40 -23.85 11.63
CA SER A 180 0.67 -25.03 10.79
C SER A 180 2.09 -25.53 11.04
N PRO A 181 2.32 -26.87 10.97
CA PRO A 181 3.66 -27.41 11.05
C PRO A 181 4.57 -26.74 10.02
N ALA A 182 5.76 -26.34 10.43
CA ALA A 182 6.74 -25.79 9.50
C ALA A 182 6.97 -26.77 8.36
N GLY A 183 6.82 -26.31 7.13
CA GLY A 183 7.05 -27.10 5.92
C GLY A 183 5.83 -27.80 5.29
N ALA A 184 4.61 -27.55 5.77
CA ALA A 184 3.44 -28.00 5.03
C ALA A 184 3.28 -27.15 3.74
N PRO A 185 3.17 -27.75 2.54
CA PRO A 185 2.85 -27.00 1.34
C PRO A 185 1.50 -26.32 1.55
N MET A 186 1.42 -25.03 1.22
CA MET A 186 0.12 -24.36 1.17
C MET A 186 -0.58 -24.85 -0.12
N ASP A 187 -1.69 -25.55 0.03
CA ASP A 187 -2.56 -25.89 -1.08
C ASP A 187 -3.14 -24.59 -1.65
N ARG A 188 -2.99 -24.42 -2.95
CA ARG A 188 -3.54 -23.28 -3.71
C ARG A 188 -4.94 -23.59 -4.23
#